data_07cbd3390b521cb04b630f399918fff7
#
_entry.id   07cbd3390b521cb04b630f399918fff7
#
_cell.length_a   1.000
_cell.length_b   1.000
_cell.length_c   1.000
_cell.angle_alpha   90.00
_cell.angle_beta   90.00
_cell.angle_gamma   90.00
#
_symmetry.space_group_name_H-M   'P 1'
#
loop_
_entity.id
_entity.type
_entity.pdbx_description
1 polymer ?
#
loop_
_entity_poly.entity_id
_entity_poly.type
_entity_poly.pdbx_seq_one_letter_code
_entity_poly.pdbx_strand_id
1 'polypeptide(L)'
;TEAPEVLGLGVPVVLPETTEAEAKNNPRAKVDDIYDKVIFPDLDKAEELLSGFTAPDKYTISLALVYGLKARAWLERGTAKEDDAAYAQAAEYARQAITASGCTPLTQEQWEDPTNGFNSATSNNAWIWGLALPSESVANLFCFTAHMSTENAWSAYGNDACRCINSNLYN
;
A
#
# COMPACT_ATOMS: atom_id res chain seq x y z
N THR A 1 15.05 -15.91 -14.50
CA THR A 1 16.11 -15.80 -13.46
C THR A 1 16.87 -14.52 -13.72
N GLU A 2 16.96 -13.64 -12.70
CA GLU A 2 17.77 -12.43 -12.79
C GLU A 2 19.26 -12.79 -12.87
N ALA A 3 20.03 -11.91 -13.54
CA ALA A 3 21.47 -12.06 -13.60
C ALA A 3 22.08 -11.95 -12.20
N PRO A 4 23.08 -12.79 -11.84
CA PRO A 4 23.64 -12.83 -10.47
C PRO A 4 24.14 -11.47 -9.96
N GLU A 5 24.62 -10.60 -10.85
CA GLU A 5 25.15 -9.29 -10.53
C GLU A 5 24.09 -8.26 -10.08
N VAL A 6 22.79 -8.53 -10.31
CA VAL A 6 21.70 -7.67 -9.89
C VAL A 6 20.86 -8.22 -8.73
N LEU A 7 21.21 -9.42 -8.25
CA LEU A 7 20.54 -10.01 -7.10
C LEU A 7 20.76 -9.14 -5.85
N GLY A 8 19.67 -8.87 -5.13
CA GLY A 8 19.71 -8.04 -3.93
C GLY A 8 19.85 -6.54 -4.18
N LEU A 9 19.83 -6.09 -5.45
CA LEU A 9 19.77 -4.68 -5.80
C LEU A 9 18.31 -4.24 -6.00
N GLY A 10 17.95 -3.15 -5.32
CA GLY A 10 16.66 -2.50 -5.43
C GLY A 10 16.65 -1.38 -6.48
N VAL A 11 16.30 -0.17 -6.08
CA VAL A 11 16.23 1.04 -6.88
C VAL A 11 17.32 2.02 -6.47
N PRO A 12 17.69 3.01 -7.31
CA PRO A 12 18.49 4.15 -6.86
C PRO A 12 17.75 4.91 -5.74
N VAL A 13 18.49 5.31 -4.71
CA VAL A 13 17.95 6.12 -3.62
C VAL A 13 18.26 7.59 -3.91
N VAL A 14 17.23 8.43 -3.97
CA VAL A 14 17.34 9.88 -4.15
C VAL A 14 16.73 10.53 -2.91
N LEU A 15 17.56 11.23 -2.14
CA LEU A 15 17.16 11.94 -0.92
C LEU A 15 17.09 13.44 -1.20
N PRO A 16 16.46 14.24 -0.32
CA PRO A 16 16.35 15.69 -0.52
C PRO A 16 17.69 16.41 -0.75
N GLU A 17 18.76 15.90 -0.16
CA GLU A 17 20.12 16.43 -0.30
C GLU A 17 20.86 15.94 -1.55
N THR A 18 20.30 14.98 -2.29
CA THR A 18 20.94 14.43 -3.50
C THR A 18 21.00 15.49 -4.61
N THR A 19 22.18 15.80 -5.06
CA THR A 19 22.37 16.75 -6.16
C THR A 19 21.99 16.13 -7.51
N GLU A 20 21.74 16.98 -8.52
CA GLU A 20 21.43 16.53 -9.89
C GLU A 20 22.56 15.67 -10.48
N ALA A 21 23.82 16.01 -10.19
CA ALA A 21 24.98 15.25 -10.67
C ALA A 21 25.04 13.85 -10.06
N GLU A 22 24.77 13.74 -8.76
CA GLU A 22 24.70 12.46 -8.05
C GLU A 22 23.51 11.64 -8.53
N ALA A 23 22.34 12.24 -8.74
CA ALA A 23 21.15 11.56 -9.23
C ALA A 23 21.35 10.94 -10.63
N LYS A 24 22.08 11.61 -11.53
CA LYS A 24 22.37 11.10 -12.88
C LYS A 24 23.26 9.86 -12.90
N ASN A 25 24.11 9.69 -11.90
CA ASN A 25 25.06 8.57 -11.80
C ASN A 25 24.75 7.67 -10.59
N ASN A 26 23.52 7.71 -10.11
CA ASN A 26 23.10 6.98 -8.90
C ASN A 26 22.88 5.50 -9.22
N PRO A 27 23.72 4.58 -8.74
CA PRO A 27 23.53 3.15 -8.95
C PRO A 27 22.34 2.64 -8.13
N ARG A 28 21.84 1.46 -8.48
CA ARG A 28 20.86 0.74 -7.68
C ARG A 28 21.44 0.45 -6.28
N ALA A 29 20.73 0.82 -5.24
CA ALA A 29 21.10 0.51 -3.87
C ALA A 29 20.77 -0.96 -3.53
N LYS A 30 21.45 -1.51 -2.54
CA LYS A 30 21.07 -2.81 -1.99
C LYS A 30 19.70 -2.71 -1.31
N VAL A 31 18.88 -3.73 -1.46
CA VAL A 31 17.55 -3.80 -0.82
C VAL A 31 17.68 -3.62 0.69
N ASP A 32 18.67 -4.25 1.32
CA ASP A 32 18.92 -4.09 2.76
C ASP A 32 19.19 -2.64 3.15
N ASP A 33 20.02 -1.93 2.38
CA ASP A 33 20.31 -0.51 2.63
C ASP A 33 19.06 0.38 2.49
N ILE A 34 18.15 0.05 1.56
CA ILE A 34 16.89 0.78 1.39
C ILE A 34 16.02 0.60 2.63
N TYR A 35 15.89 -0.62 3.14
CA TYR A 35 15.12 -0.86 4.38
C TYR A 35 15.76 -0.18 5.59
N ASP A 36 17.06 -0.39 5.81
CA ASP A 36 17.74 0.00 7.04
C ASP A 36 18.05 1.51 7.11
N LYS A 37 18.25 2.16 5.96
CA LYS A 37 18.67 3.58 5.90
C LYS A 37 17.55 4.52 5.46
N VAL A 38 16.45 4.01 4.89
CA VAL A 38 15.36 4.85 4.38
C VAL A 38 14.03 4.42 4.98
N ILE A 39 13.53 3.22 4.66
CA ILE A 39 12.15 2.82 4.99
C ILE A 39 11.91 2.79 6.51
N PHE A 40 12.75 2.08 7.26
CA PHE A 40 12.56 1.99 8.71
C PHE A 40 12.82 3.32 9.42
N PRO A 41 13.90 4.07 9.15
CA PRO A 41 14.09 5.39 9.76
C PRO A 41 12.96 6.38 9.47
N ASP A 42 12.44 6.40 8.24
CA ASP A 42 11.32 7.28 7.87
C ASP A 42 10.04 6.88 8.61
N LEU A 43 9.75 5.57 8.71
CA LEU A 43 8.59 5.08 9.46
C LEU A 43 8.74 5.30 10.97
N ASP A 44 9.94 5.19 11.53
CA ASP A 44 10.20 5.50 12.94
C ASP A 44 10.01 7.00 13.22
N LYS A 45 10.47 7.84 12.31
CA LYS A 45 10.28 9.29 12.41
C LYS A 45 8.80 9.68 12.25
N ALA A 46 8.07 9.01 11.36
CA ALA A 46 6.63 9.21 11.20
C ALA A 46 5.87 8.80 12.47
N GLU A 47 6.22 7.69 13.10
CA GLU A 47 5.65 7.26 14.38
C GLU A 47 5.87 8.31 15.47
N GLU A 48 7.10 8.83 15.61
CA GLU A 48 7.42 9.89 16.56
C GLU A 48 6.58 11.15 16.34
N LEU A 49 6.53 11.62 15.08
CA LEU A 49 5.84 12.87 14.72
C LEU A 49 4.32 12.78 14.85
N LEU A 50 3.74 11.59 14.67
CA LEU A 50 2.31 11.37 14.80
C LEU A 50 1.88 10.92 16.20
N SER A 51 2.82 10.83 17.14
CA SER A 51 2.51 10.53 18.53
C SER A 51 1.59 11.61 19.11
N GLY A 52 0.41 11.20 19.59
CA GLY A 52 -0.61 12.11 20.11
C GLY A 52 -1.44 12.85 19.04
N PHE A 53 -1.17 12.67 17.76
CA PHE A 53 -1.98 13.24 16.71
C PHE A 53 -3.24 12.40 16.46
N THR A 54 -4.39 13.08 16.37
CA THR A 54 -5.66 12.46 16.00
C THR A 54 -6.02 12.89 14.57
N ALA A 55 -6.06 11.94 13.64
CA ALA A 55 -6.46 12.23 12.28
C ALA A 55 -7.95 12.63 12.23
N PRO A 56 -8.29 13.74 11.56
CA PRO A 56 -9.67 14.23 11.49
C PRO A 56 -10.59 13.34 10.64
N ASP A 57 -10.02 12.57 9.75
CA ASP A 57 -10.74 11.70 8.82
C ASP A 57 -9.87 10.51 8.37
N LYS A 58 -10.44 9.63 7.57
CA LYS A 58 -9.75 8.44 7.02
C LYS A 58 -8.88 8.72 5.78
N TYR A 59 -8.83 9.93 5.31
CA TYR A 59 -7.96 10.36 4.20
C TYR A 59 -6.66 10.99 4.71
N THR A 60 -6.64 11.35 5.99
CA THR A 60 -5.45 11.88 6.67
C THR A 60 -4.58 10.75 7.21
N ILE A 61 -3.27 10.90 7.05
CA ILE A 61 -2.29 9.93 7.58
C ILE A 61 -2.41 9.89 9.10
N SER A 62 -2.52 8.68 9.66
CA SER A 62 -2.67 8.43 11.08
C SER A 62 -1.55 7.53 11.61
N LEU A 63 -1.37 7.51 12.93
CA LEU A 63 -0.44 6.59 13.58
C LEU A 63 -0.79 5.11 13.29
N ALA A 64 -2.07 4.79 13.21
CA ALA A 64 -2.52 3.45 12.83
C ALA A 64 -2.05 3.04 11.42
N LEU A 65 -2.05 3.98 10.47
CA LEU A 65 -1.50 3.73 9.13
C LEU A 65 0.01 3.47 9.19
N VAL A 66 0.76 4.25 9.98
CA VAL A 66 2.21 4.05 10.14
C VAL A 66 2.52 2.66 10.69
N TYR A 67 1.77 2.21 11.70
CA TYR A 67 1.91 0.84 12.20
C TYR A 67 1.58 -0.21 11.14
N GLY A 68 0.55 0.02 10.34
CA GLY A 68 0.22 -0.86 9.21
C GLY A 68 1.34 -0.94 8.16
N LEU A 69 1.98 0.18 7.84
CA LEU A 69 3.11 0.23 6.92
C LEU A 69 4.36 -0.46 7.52
N LYS A 70 4.64 -0.24 8.82
CA LYS A 70 5.70 -0.98 9.52
C LYS A 70 5.45 -2.48 9.51
N ALA A 71 4.23 -2.92 9.77
CA ALA A 71 3.88 -4.33 9.71
C ALA A 71 4.18 -4.94 8.34
N ARG A 72 3.81 -4.23 7.26
CA ARG A 72 4.12 -4.68 5.89
C ARG A 72 5.62 -4.70 5.60
N ALA A 73 6.35 -3.65 5.98
CA ALA A 73 7.80 -3.59 5.77
C ALA A 73 8.54 -4.74 6.49
N TRP A 74 8.15 -5.03 7.73
CA TRP A 74 8.72 -6.16 8.48
C TRP A 74 8.31 -7.51 7.90
N LEU A 75 7.08 -7.66 7.41
CA LEU A 75 6.63 -8.90 6.75
C LEU A 75 7.44 -9.19 5.48
N GLU A 76 7.61 -8.18 4.62
CA GLU A 76 8.42 -8.29 3.40
C GLU A 76 9.88 -8.62 3.73
N ARG A 77 10.43 -7.96 4.75
CA ARG A 77 11.79 -8.24 5.23
C ARG A 77 11.93 -9.68 5.71
N GLY A 78 10.96 -10.16 6.50
CA GLY A 78 10.91 -11.54 7.00
C GLY A 78 10.84 -12.55 5.86
N THR A 79 9.98 -12.29 4.88
CA THR A 79 9.84 -13.17 3.71
C THR A 79 11.10 -13.22 2.86
N ALA A 80 11.78 -12.10 2.67
CA ALA A 80 13.01 -12.03 1.88
C ALA A 80 14.22 -12.72 2.57
N LYS A 81 14.19 -12.82 3.89
CA LYS A 81 15.31 -13.32 4.72
C LYS A 81 15.01 -14.65 5.43
N GLU A 82 13.77 -15.14 5.36
CA GLU A 82 13.27 -16.27 6.17
C GLU A 82 13.52 -16.04 7.67
N ASP A 83 13.22 -14.79 8.13
CA ASP A 83 13.56 -14.32 9.48
C ASP A 83 12.33 -14.30 10.40
N ASP A 84 12.29 -15.24 11.34
CA ASP A 84 11.21 -15.38 12.32
C ASP A 84 11.08 -14.15 13.23
N ALA A 85 12.17 -13.45 13.55
CA ALA A 85 12.12 -12.24 14.36
C ALA A 85 11.45 -11.10 13.60
N ALA A 86 11.67 -10.97 12.30
CA ALA A 86 10.99 -10.01 11.46
C ALA A 86 9.48 -10.30 11.34
N TYR A 87 9.10 -11.58 11.24
CA TYR A 87 7.67 -11.96 11.27
C TYR A 87 7.02 -11.63 12.61
N ALA A 88 7.71 -11.82 13.73
CA ALA A 88 7.21 -11.43 15.05
C ALA A 88 7.00 -9.91 15.16
N GLN A 89 7.93 -9.11 14.62
CA GLN A 89 7.78 -7.65 14.54
C GLN A 89 6.61 -7.24 13.65
N ALA A 90 6.45 -7.88 12.49
CA ALA A 90 5.32 -7.64 11.61
C ALA A 90 3.98 -7.89 12.31
N ALA A 91 3.86 -9.00 13.04
CA ALA A 91 2.67 -9.35 13.80
C ALA A 91 2.38 -8.35 14.93
N GLU A 92 3.43 -7.85 15.60
CA GLU A 92 3.30 -6.84 16.65
C GLU A 92 2.77 -5.51 16.09
N TYR A 93 3.38 -4.99 15.03
CA TYR A 93 2.91 -3.76 14.39
C TYR A 93 1.52 -3.90 13.78
N ALA A 94 1.15 -5.07 13.25
CA ALA A 94 -0.20 -5.34 12.77
C ALA A 94 -1.22 -5.24 13.93
N ARG A 95 -0.92 -5.80 15.10
CA ARG A 95 -1.78 -5.66 16.29
C ARG A 95 -1.90 -4.21 16.75
N GLN A 96 -0.81 -3.46 16.74
CA GLN A 96 -0.83 -2.04 17.06
C GLN A 96 -1.68 -1.24 16.06
N ALA A 97 -1.57 -1.52 14.76
CA ALA A 97 -2.40 -0.89 13.73
C ALA A 97 -3.90 -1.15 13.97
N ILE A 98 -4.28 -2.39 14.23
CA ILE A 98 -5.67 -2.77 14.51
C ILE A 98 -6.17 -2.04 15.77
N THR A 99 -5.40 -2.07 16.85
CA THR A 99 -5.79 -1.45 18.12
C THR A 99 -5.91 0.07 18.00
N ALA A 100 -4.92 0.72 17.36
CA ALA A 100 -4.90 2.18 17.21
C ALA A 100 -5.98 2.69 16.25
N SER A 101 -6.34 1.90 15.25
CA SER A 101 -7.37 2.29 14.29
C SER A 101 -8.79 2.12 14.83
N GLY A 102 -9.01 1.19 15.74
CA GLY A 102 -10.34 0.75 16.17
C GLY A 102 -11.19 0.19 15.03
N CYS A 103 -10.58 -0.18 13.91
CA CYS A 103 -11.28 -0.72 12.75
C CYS A 103 -11.72 -2.17 12.98
N THR A 104 -12.81 -2.54 12.33
CA THR A 104 -13.36 -3.89 12.37
C THR A 104 -13.61 -4.39 10.94
N PRO A 105 -13.32 -5.67 10.64
CA PRO A 105 -13.67 -6.26 9.34
C PRO A 105 -15.15 -6.14 9.03
N LEU A 106 -15.49 -6.01 7.76
CA LEU A 106 -16.87 -6.05 7.30
C LEU A 106 -17.45 -7.45 7.49
N THR A 107 -18.74 -7.51 7.79
CA THR A 107 -19.53 -8.75 7.65
C THR A 107 -19.76 -9.02 6.16
N GLN A 108 -20.20 -10.24 5.82
CA GLN A 108 -20.56 -10.56 4.44
C GLN A 108 -21.65 -9.64 3.90
N GLU A 109 -22.71 -9.39 4.68
CA GLU A 109 -23.78 -8.48 4.31
C GLU A 109 -23.28 -7.06 4.04
N GLN A 110 -22.40 -6.55 4.90
CA GLN A 110 -21.79 -5.24 4.71
C GLN A 110 -20.85 -5.20 3.48
N TRP A 111 -20.15 -6.29 3.20
CA TRP A 111 -19.27 -6.38 2.03
C TRP A 111 -20.07 -6.34 0.73
N GLU A 112 -21.21 -7.01 0.71
CA GLU A 112 -22.09 -7.12 -0.46
C GLU A 112 -22.98 -5.89 -0.67
N ASP A 113 -23.05 -4.95 0.29
CA ASP A 113 -23.82 -3.71 0.15
C ASP A 113 -23.17 -2.79 -0.91
N PRO A 114 -23.83 -2.54 -2.06
CA PRO A 114 -23.24 -1.77 -3.15
C PRO A 114 -23.09 -0.29 -2.83
N THR A 115 -23.77 0.22 -1.81
CA THR A 115 -23.78 1.65 -1.45
C THR A 115 -22.87 1.96 -0.29
N ASN A 116 -22.91 1.16 0.78
CA ASN A 116 -22.21 1.45 2.04
C ASN A 116 -21.16 0.41 2.39
N GLY A 117 -20.90 -0.54 1.49
CA GLY A 117 -19.96 -1.63 1.69
C GLY A 117 -18.51 -1.24 1.46
N PHE A 118 -17.77 -2.15 0.86
CA PHE A 118 -16.32 -2.01 0.66
C PHE A 118 -15.93 -0.76 -0.14
N ASN A 119 -16.78 -0.26 -1.02
CA ASN A 119 -16.50 0.91 -1.85
C ASN A 119 -16.61 2.25 -1.12
N SER A 120 -17.02 2.26 0.15
CA SER A 120 -17.19 3.49 0.92
C SER A 120 -16.28 3.50 2.15
N ALA A 121 -15.22 4.29 2.11
CA ALA A 121 -14.31 4.45 3.24
C ALA A 121 -14.93 5.17 4.44
N THR A 122 -16.05 5.87 4.25
CA THR A 122 -16.70 6.69 5.29
C THR A 122 -17.94 6.04 5.88
N SER A 123 -18.61 5.13 5.16
CA SER A 123 -19.87 4.51 5.59
C SER A 123 -19.69 3.33 6.54
N ASN A 124 -18.47 2.82 6.68
CA ASN A 124 -18.16 1.72 7.57
C ASN A 124 -16.82 1.93 8.27
N ASN A 125 -16.52 1.08 9.25
CA ASN A 125 -15.30 1.19 10.05
C ASN A 125 -14.23 0.15 9.68
N ALA A 126 -14.20 -0.35 8.46
CA ALA A 126 -13.21 -1.32 8.02
C ALA A 126 -11.91 -0.69 7.45
N TRP A 127 -11.96 0.58 7.11
CA TRP A 127 -10.85 1.29 6.50
C TRP A 127 -9.97 1.99 7.54
N ILE A 128 -8.66 1.69 7.53
CA ILE A 128 -7.67 2.43 8.31
C ILE A 128 -7.33 3.75 7.61
N TRP A 129 -7.19 3.68 6.29
CA TRP A 129 -6.86 4.84 5.45
C TRP A 129 -7.34 4.62 4.03
N GLY A 130 -7.68 5.69 3.33
CA GLY A 130 -8.09 5.67 1.93
C GLY A 130 -7.66 6.92 1.20
N LEU A 131 -7.74 6.90 -0.12
CA LEU A 131 -7.54 8.07 -0.97
C LEU A 131 -8.90 8.59 -1.42
N ALA A 132 -9.17 9.87 -1.18
CA ALA A 132 -10.30 10.55 -1.79
C ALA A 132 -9.94 10.91 -3.24
N LEU A 133 -10.46 10.14 -4.19
CA LEU A 133 -10.31 10.44 -5.60
C LEU A 133 -11.52 11.23 -6.10
N PRO A 134 -11.31 12.39 -6.75
CA PRO A 134 -12.42 13.10 -7.41
C PRO A 134 -13.08 12.18 -8.45
N SER A 135 -14.41 12.21 -8.52
CA SER A 135 -15.18 11.39 -9.46
C SER A 135 -14.73 11.57 -10.92
N GLU A 136 -14.33 12.78 -11.27
CA GLU A 136 -13.80 13.12 -12.60
C GLU A 136 -12.50 12.39 -12.94
N SER A 137 -11.64 12.14 -11.94
CA SER A 137 -10.37 11.43 -12.13
C SER A 137 -10.56 9.92 -12.31
N VAL A 138 -11.60 9.34 -11.75
CA VAL A 138 -11.91 7.91 -11.88
C VAL A 138 -12.84 7.58 -13.04
N ALA A 139 -13.53 8.59 -13.60
CA ALA A 139 -14.40 8.45 -14.76
C ALA A 139 -13.67 8.54 -16.12
N ASN A 140 -12.36 8.74 -16.11
CA ASN A 140 -11.57 8.86 -17.33
C ASN A 140 -11.28 7.49 -17.95
N LEU A 141 -11.27 7.43 -19.28
CA LEU A 141 -10.93 6.22 -20.07
C LEU A 141 -9.60 5.56 -19.69
N PHE A 142 -8.67 6.31 -19.14
CA PHE A 142 -7.32 5.82 -18.76
C PHE A 142 -7.21 5.37 -17.32
N CYS A 143 -8.27 5.44 -16.51
CA CYS A 143 -8.22 4.98 -15.12
C CYS A 143 -8.39 3.46 -15.00
N PHE A 144 -7.90 2.90 -13.89
CA PHE A 144 -8.03 1.47 -13.60
C PHE A 144 -9.48 0.98 -13.66
N THR A 145 -10.41 1.74 -13.08
CA THR A 145 -11.83 1.39 -13.04
C THR A 145 -12.42 1.28 -14.44
N ALA A 146 -12.09 2.21 -15.35
CA ALA A 146 -12.55 2.14 -16.74
C ALA A 146 -12.03 0.91 -17.48
N HIS A 147 -10.84 0.42 -17.11
CA HIS A 147 -10.27 -0.78 -17.72
C HIS A 147 -10.80 -2.10 -17.15
N MET A 148 -11.27 -2.10 -15.91
CA MET A 148 -11.64 -3.30 -15.17
C MET A 148 -13.15 -3.47 -14.95
N SER A 149 -13.93 -2.38 -15.07
CA SER A 149 -15.38 -2.43 -14.88
C SER A 149 -16.08 -2.98 -16.12
N THR A 150 -16.99 -3.92 -15.92
CA THR A 150 -17.91 -4.40 -16.96
C THR A 150 -19.19 -3.56 -17.04
N GLU A 151 -19.44 -2.70 -16.07
CA GLU A 151 -20.66 -1.89 -15.98
C GLU A 151 -20.56 -0.58 -16.74
N ASN A 152 -19.37 -0.13 -17.05
CA ASN A 152 -19.15 1.10 -17.79
C ASN A 152 -19.16 0.82 -19.30
N ALA A 153 -20.05 1.45 -20.04
CA ALA A 153 -20.13 1.35 -21.52
C ALA A 153 -18.83 1.80 -22.22
N TRP A 154 -17.97 2.52 -21.54
CA TRP A 154 -16.64 2.96 -21.99
C TRP A 154 -15.51 2.10 -21.43
N SER A 155 -15.84 1.03 -20.69
CA SER A 155 -14.85 0.12 -20.15
C SER A 155 -14.05 -0.55 -21.25
N ALA A 156 -12.78 -0.71 -21.00
CA ALA A 156 -11.86 -1.49 -21.84
C ALA A 156 -11.82 -1.09 -23.33
N TYR A 157 -12.03 0.19 -23.64
CA TYR A 157 -11.98 0.68 -25.03
C TYR A 157 -13.01 0.03 -25.98
N GLY A 158 -14.11 -0.40 -25.46
CA GLY A 158 -15.19 -1.02 -26.21
C GLY A 158 -15.64 -2.32 -25.57
N ASN A 159 -16.86 -2.71 -25.84
CA ASN A 159 -17.56 -3.83 -25.22
C ASN A 159 -16.90 -5.22 -25.45
N ASP A 160 -15.83 -5.28 -26.23
CA ASP A 160 -15.25 -6.54 -26.70
C ASP A 160 -14.02 -7.00 -25.90
N ALA A 161 -13.53 -6.21 -24.96
CA ALA A 161 -12.30 -6.51 -24.22
C ALA A 161 -12.52 -6.67 -22.72
N CYS A 162 -13.43 -7.56 -22.32
CA CYS A 162 -13.57 -7.94 -20.92
C CYS A 162 -12.26 -8.51 -20.39
N ARG A 163 -11.68 -7.83 -19.40
CA ARG A 163 -10.50 -8.33 -18.68
C ARG A 163 -10.98 -9.18 -17.51
N CYS A 164 -10.79 -10.47 -17.63
CA CYS A 164 -11.14 -11.42 -16.58
C CYS A 164 -9.88 -11.96 -15.91
N ILE A 165 -10.03 -12.39 -14.66
CA ILE A 165 -9.00 -13.18 -13.99
C ILE A 165 -8.77 -14.45 -14.81
N ASN A 166 -7.50 -14.78 -15.06
CA ASN A 166 -7.14 -15.99 -15.76
C ASN A 166 -7.70 -17.21 -15.02
N SER A 167 -8.36 -18.12 -15.73
CA SER A 167 -8.97 -19.31 -15.15
C SER A 167 -7.99 -20.19 -14.36
N ASN A 168 -6.71 -20.19 -14.72
CA ASN A 168 -5.67 -20.90 -13.98
C ASN A 168 -5.35 -20.29 -12.61
N LEU A 169 -5.74 -19.03 -12.37
CA LEU A 169 -5.62 -18.37 -11.06
C LEU A 169 -6.89 -18.52 -10.23
N TYR A 170 -8.01 -18.90 -10.88
CA TYR A 170 -9.30 -19.05 -10.21
C TYR A 170 -9.51 -20.48 -9.69
N ASN A 171 -8.87 -21.49 -10.28
CA ASN A 171 -8.90 -22.88 -9.87
C ASN A 171 -7.73 -23.21 -8.96
#